data_0c5023a5cb35639cd1af40b6b6677b96
#
_entry.id   0c5023a5cb35639cd1af40b6b6677b96
#
_cell.length_a   1.000
_cell.length_b   1.000
_cell.length_c   1.000
_cell.angle_alpha   90.00
_cell.angle_beta   90.00
_cell.angle_gamma   90.00
#
_symmetry.space_group_name_H-M   'P 1'
#
loop_
_entity.id
_entity.type
_entity.pdbx_description
1 polymer ?
#
loop_
_entity_poly.entity_id
_entity_poly.type
_entity_poly.pdbx_seq_one_letter_code
_entity_poly.pdbx_strand_id
1 'polypeptide(L)'
;MKMRRSAVLACAMLSGCTAYHASPLPAPEAVLAPADMALVSAEAATINRPYLTPQPIDLGQPLTPNALAVLAVLENPDLKALRLKGGVTAAQAFSARLIPDPTFQGMFDKRIQGPDPFNGFGGQIAFDLSQLRLTRVTSTAAEASRQQVRLDYAWAEWQAAGQARLLGARVLGLTAQFSVARTSAAVAERLFQAVRRASGRGDLAAGDLDTRRQTALDTADKARLAERDLTAARGDLNKLLGMPPETILTLAPADPPVVPPPASTLTAQALDRRLDLAALRQGYAASEAELHKQVLDQFPTLSLALAGARDTAANYTGGPTVGFSLPLWNRNRGGIAIATATRAQLKAEYEARLFQTRADIGTAGAALSVARR
;
A
#
# COMPACT_ATOMS: atom_id res chain seq x y z
N MET A 1 47.12 -26.66 22.78
CA MET A 1 46.76 -25.25 22.50
C MET A 1 45.98 -25.06 21.17
N LYS A 2 46.06 -25.97 20.19
CA LYS A 2 45.34 -25.87 18.88
C LYS A 2 43.81 -26.13 19.00
N MET A 3 43.36 -27.04 19.85
CA MET A 3 41.93 -27.39 20.02
C MET A 3 41.04 -26.26 20.61
N ARG A 4 41.58 -25.39 21.48
CA ARG A 4 40.84 -24.25 22.06
C ARG A 4 40.59 -23.13 21.04
N ARG A 5 41.44 -22.92 20.05
CA ARG A 5 41.24 -21.92 19.00
C ARG A 5 40.15 -22.31 18.01
N SER A 6 40.00 -23.60 17.70
CA SER A 6 38.95 -24.11 16.82
C SER A 6 37.55 -24.04 17.45
N ALA A 7 37.45 -24.26 18.77
CA ALA A 7 36.17 -24.13 19.49
C ALA A 7 35.68 -22.69 19.61
N VAL A 8 36.59 -21.72 19.77
CA VAL A 8 36.25 -20.30 19.80
C VAL A 8 35.78 -19.79 18.41
N LEU A 9 36.39 -20.28 17.33
CA LEU A 9 35.95 -19.94 15.96
C LEU A 9 34.57 -20.53 15.66
N ALA A 10 34.27 -21.75 16.09
CA ALA A 10 32.95 -22.37 15.95
C ALA A 10 31.84 -21.66 16.74
N CYS A 11 32.15 -21.20 17.97
CA CYS A 11 31.20 -20.40 18.75
C CYS A 11 30.92 -19.02 18.18
N ALA A 12 31.92 -18.37 17.54
CA ALA A 12 31.73 -17.07 16.88
C ALA A 12 30.84 -17.14 15.64
N MET A 13 30.76 -18.28 14.97
CA MET A 13 29.87 -18.51 13.83
C MET A 13 28.40 -18.70 14.22
N LEU A 14 28.09 -19.06 15.49
CA LEU A 14 26.74 -19.29 15.98
C LEU A 14 26.06 -18.02 16.53
N SER A 15 26.82 -16.96 16.78
CA SER A 15 26.31 -15.72 17.36
C SER A 15 25.47 -14.85 16.40
N GLY A 16 25.42 -15.22 15.12
CA GLY A 16 24.61 -14.53 14.09
C GLY A 16 23.24 -15.15 13.81
N CYS A 17 22.87 -16.25 14.46
CA CYS A 17 21.60 -16.94 14.22
C CYS A 17 20.45 -16.23 14.92
N THR A 18 19.51 -15.71 14.14
CA THR A 18 18.25 -15.18 14.67
C THR A 18 17.36 -16.37 15.06
N ALA A 19 16.89 -16.40 16.34
CA ALA A 19 15.93 -17.40 16.77
C ALA A 19 14.54 -17.11 16.22
N TYR A 20 13.84 -18.17 15.82
CA TYR A 20 12.42 -18.03 15.42
C TYR A 20 11.56 -17.81 16.66
N HIS A 21 10.76 -16.76 16.64
CA HIS A 21 9.70 -16.50 17.61
C HIS A 21 8.36 -16.49 16.87
N ALA A 22 7.43 -17.34 17.31
CA ALA A 22 6.08 -17.37 16.77
C ALA A 22 5.36 -16.06 17.11
N SER A 23 4.74 -15.45 16.10
CA SER A 23 3.90 -14.26 16.25
C SER A 23 2.49 -14.60 15.75
N PRO A 24 1.60 -15.13 16.61
CA PRO A 24 0.23 -15.45 16.23
C PRO A 24 -0.54 -14.17 15.87
N LEU A 25 -1.58 -14.32 15.04
CA LEU A 25 -2.48 -13.21 14.78
C LEU A 25 -3.18 -12.77 16.08
N PRO A 26 -3.42 -11.48 16.27
CA PRO A 26 -4.17 -10.99 17.42
C PRO A 26 -5.62 -11.47 17.36
N ALA A 27 -6.28 -11.57 18.53
CA ALA A 27 -7.70 -11.89 18.60
C ALA A 27 -8.53 -10.79 17.88
N PRO A 28 -9.60 -11.16 17.16
CA PRO A 28 -10.43 -10.18 16.42
C PRO A 28 -10.93 -9.03 17.29
N GLU A 29 -11.29 -9.31 18.54
CA GLU A 29 -11.80 -8.32 19.51
C GLU A 29 -10.74 -7.27 19.83
N ALA A 30 -9.47 -7.64 19.89
CA ALA A 30 -8.36 -6.71 20.14
C ALA A 30 -8.09 -5.80 18.93
N VAL A 31 -8.29 -6.33 17.71
CA VAL A 31 -8.12 -5.55 16.46
C VAL A 31 -9.27 -4.55 16.25
N LEU A 32 -10.49 -4.96 16.63
CA LEU A 32 -11.70 -4.15 16.47
C LEU A 32 -11.94 -3.18 17.64
N ALA A 33 -11.10 -3.23 18.69
CA ALA A 33 -11.17 -2.27 19.78
C ALA A 33 -10.91 -0.84 19.26
N PRO A 34 -11.63 0.18 19.77
CA PRO A 34 -11.38 1.57 19.42
C PRO A 34 -9.91 1.96 19.66
N ALA A 35 -9.34 2.77 18.77
CA ALA A 35 -7.99 3.28 18.93
C ALA A 35 -7.85 4.13 20.21
N ASP A 36 -6.67 4.10 20.82
CA ASP A 36 -6.35 4.99 21.94
C ASP A 36 -6.22 6.43 21.43
N MET A 37 -7.27 7.22 21.65
CA MET A 37 -7.35 8.59 21.16
C MET A 37 -6.30 9.52 21.78
N ALA A 38 -5.74 9.19 22.94
CA ALA A 38 -4.64 9.98 23.53
C ALA A 38 -3.36 9.81 22.73
N LEU A 39 -3.06 8.58 22.32
CA LEU A 39 -1.92 8.29 21.44
C LEU A 39 -2.12 8.91 20.05
N VAL A 40 -3.30 8.74 19.46
CA VAL A 40 -3.63 9.31 18.15
C VAL A 40 -3.52 10.84 18.17
N SER A 41 -3.99 11.50 19.23
CA SER A 41 -3.89 12.95 19.39
C SER A 41 -2.45 13.43 19.50
N ALA A 42 -1.60 12.69 20.23
CA ALA A 42 -0.17 13.00 20.36
C ALA A 42 0.55 12.85 19.01
N GLU A 43 0.29 11.79 18.26
CA GLU A 43 0.83 11.59 16.91
C GLU A 43 0.34 12.66 15.93
N ALA A 44 -0.93 13.02 15.99
CA ALA A 44 -1.55 14.07 15.18
C ALA A 44 -0.91 15.45 15.39
N ALA A 45 -0.55 15.77 16.64
CA ALA A 45 0.11 17.02 17.00
C ALA A 45 1.55 17.13 16.43
N THR A 46 2.17 16.01 16.07
CA THR A 46 3.55 15.95 15.55
C THR A 46 3.63 15.50 14.09
N ILE A 47 2.50 15.29 13.42
CA ILE A 47 2.45 14.78 12.04
C ILE A 47 3.22 15.73 11.10
N ASN A 48 4.15 15.16 10.33
CA ASN A 48 4.94 15.93 9.36
C ASN A 48 4.60 15.47 7.93
N ARG A 49 3.58 16.11 7.35
CA ARG A 49 3.17 15.92 5.95
C ARG A 49 2.90 17.29 5.33
N PRO A 50 3.40 17.58 4.10
CA PRO A 50 3.28 18.91 3.48
C PRO A 50 1.85 19.38 3.25
N TYR A 51 0.89 18.46 3.19
CA TYR A 51 -0.53 18.71 2.91
C TYR A 51 -1.43 18.62 4.15
N LEU A 52 -0.85 18.42 5.34
CA LEU A 52 -1.53 18.36 6.63
C LEU A 52 -0.96 19.40 7.59
N THR A 53 -1.82 19.98 8.39
CA THR A 53 -1.41 20.86 9.49
C THR A 53 -1.42 20.05 10.79
N PRO A 54 -0.29 19.96 11.52
CA PRO A 54 -0.25 19.31 12.83
C PRO A 54 -1.24 19.96 13.80
N GLN A 55 -2.07 19.14 14.44
CA GLN A 55 -3.02 19.59 15.46
C GLN A 55 -3.41 18.43 16.37
N PRO A 56 -3.65 18.67 17.67
CA PRO A 56 -4.24 17.66 18.54
C PRO A 56 -5.66 17.34 18.08
N ILE A 57 -6.11 16.10 18.29
CA ILE A 57 -7.45 15.64 17.92
C ILE A 57 -8.24 15.35 19.19
N ASP A 58 -9.40 15.98 19.30
CA ASP A 58 -10.39 15.75 20.34
C ASP A 58 -11.75 15.43 19.68
N LEU A 59 -12.24 14.20 19.87
CA LEU A 59 -13.52 13.76 19.32
C LEU A 59 -14.72 14.45 20.00
N GLY A 60 -14.54 15.08 21.16
CA GLY A 60 -15.55 15.89 21.83
C GLY A 60 -15.79 17.26 21.19
N GLN A 61 -14.91 17.68 20.29
CA GLN A 61 -14.99 18.94 19.56
C GLN A 61 -15.35 18.71 18.09
N PRO A 62 -15.94 19.71 17.40
CA PRO A 62 -16.18 19.60 15.97
C PRO A 62 -14.90 19.42 15.18
N LEU A 63 -14.80 18.29 14.45
CA LEU A 63 -13.61 17.94 13.66
C LEU A 63 -13.54 18.77 12.38
N THR A 64 -12.44 19.48 12.20
CA THR A 64 -12.15 20.22 10.97
C THR A 64 -11.82 19.26 9.82
N PRO A 65 -11.94 19.69 8.55
CA PRO A 65 -11.52 18.88 7.40
C PRO A 65 -10.04 18.42 7.50
N ASN A 66 -9.16 19.23 8.12
CA ASN A 66 -7.79 18.85 8.37
C ASN A 66 -7.68 17.78 9.47
N ALA A 67 -8.46 17.86 10.55
CA ALA A 67 -8.51 16.82 11.58
C ALA A 67 -8.94 15.46 11.01
N LEU A 68 -9.97 15.45 10.14
CA LEU A 68 -10.43 14.24 9.45
C LEU A 68 -9.31 13.65 8.56
N ALA A 69 -8.60 14.51 7.83
CA ALA A 69 -7.50 14.09 6.99
C ALA A 69 -6.33 13.50 7.80
N VAL A 70 -5.99 14.11 8.94
CA VAL A 70 -4.96 13.60 9.86
C VAL A 70 -5.37 12.24 10.43
N LEU A 71 -6.61 12.11 10.91
CA LEU A 71 -7.16 10.84 11.42
C LEU A 71 -7.09 9.74 10.35
N ALA A 72 -7.51 10.03 9.11
CA ALA A 72 -7.45 9.06 8.03
C ALA A 72 -6.02 8.59 7.75
N VAL A 73 -5.03 9.48 7.80
CA VAL A 73 -3.62 9.11 7.57
C VAL A 73 -3.06 8.26 8.71
N LEU A 74 -3.48 8.51 9.96
CA LEU A 74 -2.99 7.76 11.13
C LEU A 74 -3.71 6.42 11.32
N GLU A 75 -5.04 6.42 11.18
CA GLU A 75 -5.87 5.31 11.65
C GLU A 75 -6.42 4.42 10.52
N ASN A 76 -6.35 4.83 9.25
CA ASN A 76 -6.86 4.01 8.16
C ASN A 76 -6.20 2.63 8.12
N PRO A 77 -6.98 1.52 8.20
CA PRO A 77 -6.43 0.17 8.26
C PRO A 77 -5.62 -0.23 7.02
N ASP A 78 -6.06 0.20 5.84
CA ASP A 78 -5.38 -0.11 4.58
C ASP A 78 -4.02 0.59 4.50
N LEU A 79 -3.92 1.83 5.00
CA LEU A 79 -2.66 2.55 5.09
C LEU A 79 -1.70 1.91 6.10
N LYS A 80 -2.20 1.41 7.23
CA LYS A 80 -1.39 0.66 8.20
C LYS A 80 -0.79 -0.60 7.55
N ALA A 81 -1.58 -1.35 6.79
CA ALA A 81 -1.11 -2.52 6.04
C ALA A 81 -0.09 -2.15 4.95
N LEU A 82 -0.35 -1.08 4.19
CA LEU A 82 0.54 -0.60 3.13
C LEU A 82 1.88 -0.09 3.68
N ARG A 83 1.89 0.52 4.86
CA ARG A 83 3.11 0.93 5.58
C ARG A 83 4.02 -0.26 5.87
N LEU A 84 3.45 -1.39 6.33
CA LEU A 84 4.20 -2.62 6.60
C LEU A 84 4.77 -3.23 5.31
N LYS A 85 4.06 -3.13 4.18
CA LYS A 85 4.58 -3.53 2.86
C LYS A 85 5.86 -2.76 2.50
N GLY A 86 5.95 -1.48 2.86
CA GLY A 86 7.18 -0.69 2.71
C GLY A 86 8.36 -1.27 3.48
N GLY A 87 8.13 -1.86 4.66
CA GLY A 87 9.15 -2.59 5.42
C GLY A 87 9.67 -3.84 4.69
N VAL A 88 8.77 -4.59 4.04
CA VAL A 88 9.15 -5.78 3.24
C VAL A 88 10.07 -5.38 2.08
N THR A 89 9.73 -4.34 1.33
CA THR A 89 10.57 -3.89 0.21
C THR A 89 11.90 -3.30 0.66
N ALA A 90 11.96 -2.67 1.83
CA ALA A 90 13.21 -2.23 2.44
C ALA A 90 14.11 -3.41 2.81
N ALA A 91 13.55 -4.49 3.37
CA ALA A 91 14.26 -5.72 3.66
C ALA A 91 14.75 -6.42 2.37
N GLN A 92 13.95 -6.43 1.30
CA GLN A 92 14.35 -6.94 0.00
C GLN A 92 15.52 -6.13 -0.61
N ALA A 93 15.47 -4.80 -0.50
CA ALA A 93 16.57 -3.94 -0.96
C ALA A 93 17.85 -4.14 -0.14
N PHE A 94 17.73 -4.42 1.14
CA PHE A 94 18.86 -4.82 1.99
C PHE A 94 19.41 -6.18 1.55
N SER A 95 18.57 -7.20 1.38
CA SER A 95 18.94 -8.53 0.92
C SER A 95 19.66 -8.50 -0.43
N ALA A 96 19.22 -7.68 -1.36
CA ALA A 96 19.80 -7.53 -2.70
C ALA A 96 21.24 -6.96 -2.70
N ARG A 97 21.70 -6.41 -1.57
CA ARG A 97 23.06 -5.87 -1.40
C ARG A 97 24.00 -6.84 -0.71
N LEU A 98 23.48 -7.94 -0.15
CA LEU A 98 24.29 -8.91 0.56
C LEU A 98 25.16 -9.70 -0.44
N ILE A 99 26.39 -9.96 -0.03
CA ILE A 99 27.28 -10.84 -0.77
C ILE A 99 26.82 -12.27 -0.52
N PRO A 100 26.70 -13.12 -1.56
CA PRO A 100 26.34 -14.52 -1.40
C PRO A 100 27.35 -15.28 -0.52
N ASP A 101 26.82 -16.13 0.35
CA ASP A 101 27.65 -16.96 1.20
C ASP A 101 28.39 -18.04 0.40
N PRO A 102 29.61 -18.41 0.80
CA PRO A 102 30.30 -19.56 0.22
C PRO A 102 29.55 -20.84 0.55
N THR A 103 29.56 -21.78 -0.37
CA THR A 103 28.99 -23.10 -0.14
C THR A 103 30.10 -24.09 0.20
N PHE A 104 29.89 -24.92 1.23
CA PHE A 104 30.77 -26.04 1.54
C PHE A 104 30.09 -27.33 1.11
N GLN A 105 30.84 -28.18 0.38
CA GLN A 105 30.40 -29.51 -0.01
C GLN A 105 31.39 -30.50 0.51
N GLY A 106 30.94 -31.49 1.29
CA GLY A 106 31.72 -32.62 1.75
C GLY A 106 31.41 -33.85 0.90
N MET A 107 32.41 -34.64 0.58
CA MET A 107 32.28 -35.89 -0.13
C MET A 107 32.88 -37.02 0.72
N PHE A 108 32.21 -38.15 0.75
CA PHE A 108 32.67 -39.37 1.41
C PHE A 108 32.47 -40.55 0.47
N ASP A 109 33.57 -41.19 0.06
CA ASP A 109 33.57 -42.35 -0.82
C ASP A 109 33.83 -43.59 -0.01
N LYS A 110 32.79 -44.40 0.26
CA LYS A 110 32.93 -45.69 0.89
C LYS A 110 33.40 -46.71 -0.15
N ARG A 111 34.52 -47.35 0.14
CA ARG A 111 34.98 -48.49 -0.66
C ARG A 111 33.97 -49.64 -0.55
N ILE A 112 33.43 -50.09 -1.68
CA ILE A 112 32.51 -51.23 -1.75
C ILE A 112 33.25 -52.47 -2.15
N GLN A 113 34.21 -52.40 -3.13
CA GLN A 113 35.01 -53.48 -3.63
C GLN A 113 36.26 -52.92 -4.31
N GLY A 114 37.37 -53.70 -4.32
CA GLY A 114 38.60 -53.33 -5.02
C GLY A 114 39.86 -53.43 -4.14
N PRO A 115 41.06 -53.22 -4.68
CA PRO A 115 42.33 -53.38 -3.98
C PRO A 115 42.64 -52.23 -3.00
N ASP A 116 41.99 -51.06 -3.12
CA ASP A 116 42.27 -49.89 -2.33
C ASP A 116 41.97 -50.08 -0.84
N PRO A 117 42.87 -49.72 0.08
CA PRO A 117 42.74 -50.07 1.49
C PRO A 117 41.84 -49.14 2.31
N PHE A 118 41.48 -47.96 1.79
CA PHE A 118 40.82 -46.92 2.57
C PHE A 118 39.47 -46.46 1.98
N ASN A 119 38.71 -45.72 2.76
CA ASN A 119 37.63 -44.90 2.25
C ASN A 119 38.16 -43.53 1.86
N GLY A 120 37.60 -42.96 0.79
CA GLY A 120 37.92 -41.62 0.36
C GLY A 120 37.10 -40.57 1.14
N PHE A 121 37.63 -39.37 1.32
CA PHE A 121 36.90 -38.23 1.82
C PHE A 121 37.45 -36.96 1.17
N GLY A 122 36.57 -36.00 0.95
CA GLY A 122 36.95 -34.71 0.37
C GLY A 122 36.02 -33.61 0.81
N GLY A 123 36.41 -32.40 0.48
CA GLY A 123 35.59 -31.23 0.69
C GLY A 123 35.99 -30.08 -0.24
N GLN A 124 35.06 -29.25 -0.56
CA GLN A 124 35.30 -28.02 -1.32
C GLN A 124 34.55 -26.85 -0.75
N ILE A 125 35.13 -25.67 -0.82
CA ILE A 125 34.48 -24.38 -0.58
C ILE A 125 34.36 -23.69 -1.94
N ALA A 126 33.11 -23.36 -2.33
CA ALA A 126 32.83 -22.74 -3.62
C ALA A 126 32.19 -21.36 -3.46
N PHE A 127 32.56 -20.45 -4.33
CA PHE A 127 32.04 -19.10 -4.46
C PHE A 127 31.39 -18.92 -5.84
N ASP A 128 30.17 -18.38 -5.88
CA ASP A 128 29.51 -18.01 -7.13
C ASP A 128 29.88 -16.56 -7.50
N LEU A 129 30.79 -16.41 -8.44
CA LEU A 129 31.28 -15.12 -8.92
C LEU A 129 30.25 -14.43 -9.83
N SER A 130 29.32 -15.17 -10.43
CA SER A 130 28.27 -14.60 -11.28
C SER A 130 27.30 -13.74 -10.47
N GLN A 131 27.03 -14.10 -9.22
CA GLN A 131 26.20 -13.29 -8.32
C GLN A 131 26.84 -11.92 -8.03
N LEU A 132 28.17 -11.86 -7.89
CA LEU A 132 28.87 -10.58 -7.71
C LEU A 132 28.70 -9.65 -8.91
N ARG A 133 28.70 -10.20 -10.15
CA ARG A 133 28.42 -9.42 -11.35
C ARG A 133 27.00 -8.83 -11.34
N LEU A 134 26.02 -9.57 -10.83
CA LEU A 134 24.61 -9.18 -10.82
C LEU A 134 24.26 -8.26 -9.64
N THR A 135 25.03 -8.27 -8.55
CA THR A 135 24.72 -7.55 -7.30
C THR A 135 24.40 -6.07 -7.54
N ARG A 136 25.18 -5.39 -8.39
CA ARG A 136 24.94 -3.97 -8.69
C ARG A 136 23.59 -3.75 -9.36
N VAL A 137 23.23 -4.55 -10.35
CA VAL A 137 21.99 -4.39 -11.11
C VAL A 137 20.79 -4.80 -10.25
N THR A 138 20.91 -5.92 -9.52
CA THR A 138 19.88 -6.40 -8.59
C THR A 138 19.62 -5.38 -7.47
N SER A 139 20.68 -4.79 -6.89
CA SER A 139 20.52 -3.75 -5.87
C SER A 139 19.89 -2.47 -6.43
N THR A 140 20.19 -2.10 -7.67
CA THR A 140 19.55 -0.95 -8.35
C THR A 140 18.07 -1.20 -8.56
N ALA A 141 17.69 -2.39 -9.06
CA ALA A 141 16.28 -2.77 -9.26
C ALA A 141 15.50 -2.76 -7.92
N ALA A 142 16.09 -3.37 -6.88
CA ALA A 142 15.48 -3.45 -5.57
C ALA A 142 15.32 -2.06 -4.91
N GLU A 143 16.31 -1.17 -5.06
CA GLU A 143 16.21 0.20 -4.56
C GLU A 143 15.15 1.01 -5.29
N ALA A 144 15.05 0.88 -6.62
CA ALA A 144 14.00 1.53 -7.41
C ALA A 144 12.61 1.02 -7.01
N SER A 145 12.45 -0.30 -6.79
CA SER A 145 11.21 -0.90 -6.28
C SER A 145 10.87 -0.40 -4.88
N ARG A 146 11.85 -0.24 -3.99
CA ARG A 146 11.66 0.33 -2.65
C ARG A 146 11.17 1.78 -2.73
N GLN A 147 11.75 2.58 -3.62
CA GLN A 147 11.32 3.97 -3.84
C GLN A 147 9.92 4.04 -4.45
N GLN A 148 9.60 3.15 -5.39
CA GLN A 148 8.24 3.03 -5.93
C GLN A 148 7.21 2.80 -4.82
N VAL A 149 7.39 1.76 -3.99
CA VAL A 149 6.44 1.44 -2.91
C VAL A 149 6.33 2.58 -1.89
N ARG A 150 7.43 3.28 -1.60
CA ARG A 150 7.40 4.46 -0.74
C ARG A 150 6.55 5.59 -1.31
N LEU A 151 6.65 5.84 -2.62
CA LEU A 151 5.87 6.86 -3.31
C LEU A 151 4.40 6.45 -3.45
N ASP A 152 4.12 5.17 -3.73
CA ASP A 152 2.76 4.61 -3.75
C ASP A 152 2.09 4.76 -2.39
N TYR A 153 2.81 4.50 -1.30
CA TYR A 153 2.32 4.71 0.05
C TYR A 153 2.01 6.19 0.32
N ALA A 154 2.93 7.10 -0.03
CA ALA A 154 2.72 8.54 0.15
C ALA A 154 1.55 9.06 -0.71
N TRP A 155 1.35 8.50 -1.89
CA TRP A 155 0.18 8.77 -2.73
C TRP A 155 -1.11 8.28 -2.09
N ALA A 156 -1.14 7.06 -1.55
CA ALA A 156 -2.29 6.51 -0.84
C ALA A 156 -2.65 7.33 0.41
N GLU A 157 -1.65 7.79 1.18
CA GLU A 157 -1.88 8.73 2.31
C GLU A 157 -2.56 10.02 1.83
N TRP A 158 -2.06 10.61 0.75
CA TRP A 158 -2.64 11.84 0.19
C TRP A 158 -4.08 11.63 -0.30
N GLN A 159 -4.36 10.50 -0.95
CA GLN A 159 -5.71 10.13 -1.37
C GLN A 159 -6.65 9.94 -0.18
N ALA A 160 -6.23 9.21 0.85
CA ALA A 160 -7.04 9.00 2.06
C ALA A 160 -7.35 10.32 2.76
N ALA A 161 -6.38 11.23 2.87
CA ALA A 161 -6.58 12.57 3.41
C ALA A 161 -7.60 13.38 2.59
N GLY A 162 -7.52 13.33 1.26
CA GLY A 162 -8.47 13.99 0.37
C GLY A 162 -9.87 13.41 0.48
N GLN A 163 -9.97 12.08 0.52
CA GLN A 163 -11.24 11.37 0.65
C GLN A 163 -11.92 11.63 2.00
N ALA A 164 -11.16 11.74 3.09
CA ALA A 164 -11.70 12.08 4.40
C ALA A 164 -12.34 13.48 4.40
N ARG A 165 -11.68 14.47 3.77
CA ARG A 165 -12.23 15.82 3.61
C ARG A 165 -13.52 15.80 2.78
N LEU A 166 -13.55 15.05 1.68
CA LEU A 166 -14.70 14.92 0.79
C LEU A 166 -15.88 14.25 1.49
N LEU A 167 -15.64 13.13 2.19
CA LEU A 167 -16.68 12.42 2.95
C LEU A 167 -17.20 13.27 4.10
N GLY A 168 -16.34 14.00 4.80
CA GLY A 168 -16.76 14.96 5.83
C GLY A 168 -17.70 16.02 5.28
N ALA A 169 -17.36 16.65 4.16
CA ALA A 169 -18.22 17.61 3.48
C ALA A 169 -19.56 16.99 3.02
N ARG A 170 -19.53 15.75 2.50
CA ARG A 170 -20.72 15.00 2.12
C ARG A 170 -21.64 14.74 3.32
N VAL A 171 -21.11 14.32 4.46
CA VAL A 171 -21.89 14.09 5.70
C VAL A 171 -22.53 15.38 6.17
N LEU A 172 -21.82 16.52 6.14
CA LEU A 172 -22.39 17.82 6.47
C LEU A 172 -23.55 18.20 5.54
N GLY A 173 -23.37 18.06 4.22
CA GLY A 173 -24.41 18.34 3.23
C GLY A 173 -25.65 17.45 3.42
N LEU A 174 -25.45 16.14 3.59
CA LEU A 174 -26.54 15.19 3.82
C LEU A 174 -27.25 15.43 5.18
N THR A 175 -26.53 15.89 6.21
CA THR A 175 -27.12 16.26 7.50
C THR A 175 -28.07 17.45 7.32
N ALA A 176 -27.66 18.47 6.57
CA ALA A 176 -28.53 19.59 6.24
C ALA A 176 -29.74 19.16 5.40
N GLN A 177 -29.53 18.35 4.38
CA GLN A 177 -30.60 17.83 3.52
C GLN A 177 -31.62 16.99 4.32
N PHE A 178 -31.16 16.09 5.20
CA PHE A 178 -32.04 15.31 6.06
C PHE A 178 -32.84 16.19 6.99
N SER A 179 -32.23 17.22 7.59
CA SER A 179 -32.92 18.19 8.45
C SER A 179 -34.09 18.88 7.73
N VAL A 180 -33.85 19.35 6.50
CA VAL A 180 -34.88 19.98 5.65
C VAL A 180 -35.97 18.97 5.26
N ALA A 181 -35.60 17.77 4.83
CA ALA A 181 -36.53 16.71 4.41
C ALA A 181 -37.46 16.31 5.60
N ARG A 182 -36.86 16.11 6.80
CA ARG A 182 -37.59 15.79 8.03
C ARG A 182 -38.58 16.89 8.41
N THR A 183 -38.17 18.16 8.34
CA THR A 183 -39.03 19.30 8.61
C THR A 183 -40.17 19.36 7.61
N SER A 184 -39.92 19.18 6.33
CA SER A 184 -40.90 19.14 5.25
C SER A 184 -41.95 18.04 5.47
N ALA A 185 -41.50 16.82 5.81
CA ALA A 185 -42.37 15.70 6.14
C ALA A 185 -43.28 16.01 7.35
N ALA A 186 -42.70 16.58 8.41
CA ALA A 186 -43.48 16.97 9.61
C ALA A 186 -44.53 18.05 9.32
N VAL A 187 -44.23 18.99 8.42
CA VAL A 187 -45.22 20.02 7.99
C VAL A 187 -46.30 19.37 7.14
N ALA A 188 -45.96 18.54 6.15
CA ALA A 188 -46.92 17.87 5.29
C ALA A 188 -47.84 16.93 6.09
N GLU A 189 -47.35 16.21 7.06
CA GLU A 189 -48.15 15.36 7.95
C GLU A 189 -49.10 16.19 8.79
N ARG A 190 -48.66 17.27 9.39
CA ARG A 190 -49.54 18.18 10.17
C ARG A 190 -50.66 18.75 9.29
N LEU A 191 -50.35 19.13 8.06
CA LEU A 191 -51.32 19.66 7.13
C LEU A 191 -52.36 18.57 6.72
N PHE A 192 -51.88 17.35 6.40
CA PHE A 192 -52.75 16.21 6.13
C PHE A 192 -53.72 15.94 7.29
N GLN A 193 -53.23 15.93 8.53
CA GLN A 193 -54.05 15.71 9.72
C GLN A 193 -55.08 16.85 9.92
N ALA A 194 -54.75 18.12 9.61
CA ALA A 194 -55.67 19.24 9.66
C ALA A 194 -56.81 19.11 8.60
N VAL A 195 -56.44 18.79 7.36
CA VAL A 195 -57.40 18.58 6.26
C VAL A 195 -58.28 17.35 6.53
N ARG A 196 -57.74 16.27 7.08
CA ARG A 196 -58.51 15.08 7.49
C ARG A 196 -59.60 15.44 8.52
N ARG A 197 -59.29 16.29 9.51
CA ARG A 197 -60.28 16.75 10.50
C ARG A 197 -61.32 17.67 9.89
N ALA A 198 -60.96 18.55 8.95
CA ALA A 198 -61.88 19.44 8.25
C ALA A 198 -62.82 18.67 7.31
N SER A 199 -62.28 17.72 6.55
CA SER A 199 -63.06 16.81 5.68
C SER A 199 -64.05 15.97 6.48
N GLY A 200 -63.67 15.47 7.67
CA GLY A 200 -64.57 14.74 8.57
C GLY A 200 -65.75 15.57 9.13
N ARG A 201 -65.63 16.91 9.07
CA ARG A 201 -66.73 17.83 9.39
C ARG A 201 -67.55 18.24 8.16
N GLY A 202 -67.15 17.80 6.96
CA GLY A 202 -67.82 18.21 5.72
C GLY A 202 -67.33 19.54 5.13
N ASP A 203 -66.26 20.16 5.70
CA ASP A 203 -65.80 21.49 5.30
C ASP A 203 -64.94 21.46 4.01
N LEU A 204 -64.49 20.27 3.54
CA LEU A 204 -63.59 20.10 2.40
C LEU A 204 -63.97 18.90 1.51
N ALA A 205 -63.64 18.98 0.21
CA ALA A 205 -63.87 17.92 -0.75
C ALA A 205 -62.91 16.70 -0.55
N ALA A 206 -63.36 15.50 -0.88
CA ALA A 206 -62.57 14.28 -0.73
C ALA A 206 -61.24 14.30 -1.54
N GLY A 207 -61.23 14.93 -2.72
CA GLY A 207 -60.04 15.09 -3.54
C GLY A 207 -58.90 15.89 -2.89
N ASP A 208 -59.25 16.87 -2.04
CA ASP A 208 -58.24 17.63 -1.29
C ASP A 208 -57.55 16.75 -0.24
N LEU A 209 -58.30 15.85 0.39
CA LEU A 209 -57.75 14.88 1.36
C LEU A 209 -56.74 13.93 0.71
N ASP A 210 -57.06 13.36 -0.45
CA ASP A 210 -56.18 12.42 -1.18
C ASP A 210 -54.91 13.14 -1.63
N THR A 211 -55.00 14.35 -2.15
CA THR A 211 -53.80 15.14 -2.54
C THR A 211 -52.89 15.41 -1.37
N ARG A 212 -53.43 15.75 -0.20
CA ARG A 212 -52.60 16.00 1.01
C ARG A 212 -52.02 14.72 1.58
N ARG A 213 -52.75 13.61 1.51
CA ARG A 213 -52.24 12.30 1.89
C ARG A 213 -51.06 11.89 1.02
N GLN A 214 -51.18 12.03 -0.31
CA GLN A 214 -50.10 11.72 -1.23
C GLN A 214 -48.85 12.59 -0.93
N THR A 215 -49.02 13.88 -0.74
CA THR A 215 -47.92 14.81 -0.38
C THR A 215 -47.24 14.40 0.93
N ALA A 216 -47.99 13.99 1.95
CA ALA A 216 -47.42 13.53 3.23
C ALA A 216 -46.62 12.26 3.07
N LEU A 217 -47.10 11.27 2.26
CA LEU A 217 -46.39 10.05 1.96
C LEU A 217 -45.09 10.34 1.19
N ASP A 218 -45.14 11.15 0.13
CA ASP A 218 -44.00 11.47 -0.71
C ASP A 218 -42.90 12.21 0.08
N THR A 219 -43.28 13.13 0.96
CA THR A 219 -42.32 13.84 1.80
C THR A 219 -41.71 12.95 2.87
N ALA A 220 -42.50 12.03 3.45
CA ALA A 220 -42.01 11.03 4.40
C ALA A 220 -41.02 10.07 3.73
N ASP A 221 -41.27 9.64 2.49
CA ASP A 221 -40.35 8.82 1.73
C ASP A 221 -39.04 9.55 1.43
N LYS A 222 -39.10 10.82 1.03
CA LYS A 222 -37.92 11.66 0.83
C LYS A 222 -37.07 11.80 2.11
N ALA A 223 -37.73 11.95 3.26
CA ALA A 223 -37.04 12.03 4.54
C ALA A 223 -36.32 10.69 4.89
N ARG A 224 -36.98 9.53 4.66
CA ARG A 224 -36.35 8.20 4.85
C ARG A 224 -35.17 7.96 3.92
N LEU A 225 -35.27 8.38 2.65
CA LEU A 225 -34.19 8.31 1.70
C LEU A 225 -32.98 9.16 2.14
N ALA A 226 -33.24 10.42 2.57
CA ALA A 226 -32.17 11.29 3.06
C ALA A 226 -31.49 10.73 4.34
N GLU A 227 -32.26 10.13 5.24
CA GLU A 227 -31.76 9.47 6.45
C GLU A 227 -30.83 8.27 6.10
N ARG A 228 -31.28 7.41 5.17
CA ARG A 228 -30.50 6.29 4.67
C ARG A 228 -29.17 6.75 4.05
N ASP A 229 -29.23 7.79 3.21
CA ASP A 229 -28.03 8.30 2.52
C ASP A 229 -27.05 8.93 3.50
N LEU A 230 -27.55 9.63 4.53
CA LEU A 230 -26.73 10.15 5.63
C LEU A 230 -26.07 9.04 6.44
N THR A 231 -26.84 7.98 6.77
CA THR A 231 -26.32 6.83 7.53
C THR A 231 -25.23 6.12 6.75
N ALA A 232 -25.42 5.91 5.45
CA ALA A 232 -24.41 5.33 4.58
C ALA A 232 -23.13 6.19 4.52
N ALA A 233 -23.26 7.50 4.34
CA ALA A 233 -22.11 8.40 4.29
C ALA A 233 -21.32 8.45 5.61
N ARG A 234 -21.99 8.37 6.76
CA ARG A 234 -21.33 8.25 8.07
C ARG A 234 -20.57 6.94 8.19
N GLY A 235 -21.17 5.83 7.75
CA GLY A 235 -20.51 4.52 7.72
C GLY A 235 -19.25 4.53 6.84
N ASP A 236 -19.32 5.14 5.64
CA ASP A 236 -18.17 5.28 4.75
C ASP A 236 -17.04 6.12 5.40
N LEU A 237 -17.39 7.21 6.08
CA LEU A 237 -16.41 8.02 6.79
C LEU A 237 -15.77 7.26 7.95
N ASN A 238 -16.56 6.61 8.80
CA ASN A 238 -16.06 5.83 9.94
C ASN A 238 -15.15 4.69 9.46
N LYS A 239 -15.52 3.99 8.39
CA LYS A 239 -14.69 2.96 7.77
C LYS A 239 -13.34 3.51 7.31
N LEU A 240 -13.33 4.66 6.64
CA LEU A 240 -12.09 5.31 6.19
C LEU A 240 -11.18 5.70 7.36
N LEU A 241 -11.79 6.14 8.47
CA LEU A 241 -11.09 6.55 9.69
C LEU A 241 -10.73 5.37 10.61
N GLY A 242 -11.07 4.13 10.25
CA GLY A 242 -10.84 2.96 11.10
C GLY A 242 -11.64 2.98 12.40
N MET A 243 -12.80 3.66 12.42
CA MET A 243 -13.65 3.83 13.60
C MET A 243 -14.83 2.85 13.58
N PRO A 244 -15.39 2.50 14.77
CA PRO A 244 -16.62 1.74 14.85
C PRO A 244 -17.76 2.39 14.05
N PRO A 245 -18.62 1.60 13.37
CA PRO A 245 -19.66 2.13 12.49
C PRO A 245 -20.71 2.99 13.23
N GLU A 246 -20.89 2.81 14.53
CA GLU A 246 -21.83 3.56 15.39
C GLU A 246 -21.29 4.92 15.80
N THR A 247 -20.03 5.22 15.55
CA THR A 247 -19.40 6.47 16.00
C THR A 247 -20.07 7.67 15.33
N ILE A 248 -20.57 8.58 16.14
CA ILE A 248 -21.15 9.85 15.66
C ILE A 248 -20.11 10.96 15.85
N LEU A 249 -19.57 11.43 14.73
CA LEU A 249 -18.61 12.52 14.72
C LEU A 249 -19.33 13.85 14.52
N THR A 250 -19.00 14.84 15.35
CA THR A 250 -19.39 16.23 15.10
C THR A 250 -18.38 16.85 14.14
N LEU A 251 -18.85 17.42 13.03
CA LEU A 251 -18.01 17.95 11.97
C LEU A 251 -18.11 19.47 11.90
N ALA A 252 -16.98 20.14 11.77
CA ALA A 252 -16.91 21.56 11.49
C ALA A 252 -17.08 21.83 9.99
N PRO A 253 -17.74 22.93 9.59
CA PRO A 253 -17.79 23.32 8.19
C PRO A 253 -16.40 23.56 7.63
N ALA A 254 -16.24 23.32 6.33
CA ALA A 254 -15.01 23.64 5.62
C ALA A 254 -14.90 25.16 5.43
N ASP A 255 -13.66 25.66 5.42
CA ASP A 255 -13.39 27.02 4.98
C ASP A 255 -13.89 27.23 3.53
N PRO A 256 -14.30 28.45 3.16
CA PRO A 256 -14.75 28.73 1.82
C PRO A 256 -13.65 28.38 0.80
N PRO A 257 -14.01 27.77 -0.34
CA PRO A 257 -13.03 27.29 -1.30
C PRO A 257 -12.24 28.45 -1.93
N VAL A 258 -10.92 28.34 -1.88
CA VAL A 258 -10.02 29.22 -2.60
C VAL A 258 -10.20 29.01 -4.11
N VAL A 259 -10.09 30.09 -4.90
CA VAL A 259 -10.11 29.99 -6.38
C VAL A 259 -8.85 29.24 -6.85
N PRO A 260 -9.00 28.06 -7.46
CA PRO A 260 -7.81 27.35 -7.94
C PRO A 260 -7.17 28.05 -9.14
N PRO A 261 -5.86 27.83 -9.36
CA PRO A 261 -5.19 28.26 -10.57
C PRO A 261 -5.83 27.68 -11.84
N PRO A 262 -5.56 28.24 -13.04
CA PRO A 262 -6.03 27.70 -14.30
C PRO A 262 -5.66 26.22 -14.49
N ALA A 263 -6.51 25.45 -15.18
CA ALA A 263 -6.30 24.01 -15.40
C ALA A 263 -4.95 23.70 -16.08
N SER A 264 -4.45 24.56 -16.94
CA SER A 264 -3.14 24.42 -17.57
C SER A 264 -2.00 24.44 -16.55
N THR A 265 -2.04 25.38 -15.61
CA THR A 265 -1.05 25.49 -14.51
C THR A 265 -1.13 24.28 -13.59
N LEU A 266 -2.34 23.86 -13.22
CA LEU A 266 -2.54 22.65 -12.39
C LEU A 266 -2.04 21.40 -13.09
N THR A 267 -2.25 21.27 -14.40
CA THR A 267 -1.74 20.14 -15.18
C THR A 267 -0.20 20.13 -15.17
N ALA A 268 0.45 21.27 -15.45
CA ALA A 268 1.90 21.34 -15.40
C ALA A 268 2.47 20.97 -14.03
N GLN A 269 1.88 21.50 -12.94
CA GLN A 269 2.28 21.16 -11.59
C GLN A 269 2.04 19.69 -11.25
N ALA A 270 0.92 19.11 -11.70
CA ALA A 270 0.60 17.70 -11.47
C ALA A 270 1.61 16.77 -12.17
N LEU A 271 1.98 17.04 -13.40
CA LEU A 271 2.96 16.23 -14.14
C LEU A 271 4.33 16.19 -13.45
N ASP A 272 4.70 17.26 -12.75
CA ASP A 272 5.96 17.35 -12.00
C ASP A 272 5.86 16.76 -10.58
N ARG A 273 4.77 17.03 -9.85
CA ARG A 273 4.69 16.82 -8.40
C ARG A 273 3.85 15.64 -7.97
N ARG A 274 3.04 15.04 -8.84
CA ARG A 274 2.20 13.90 -8.45
C ARG A 274 3.03 12.68 -8.09
N LEU A 275 2.78 12.16 -6.89
CA LEU A 275 3.54 11.04 -6.32
C LEU A 275 3.29 9.72 -7.07
N ASP A 276 2.08 9.50 -7.59
CA ASP A 276 1.77 8.31 -8.41
C ASP A 276 2.55 8.30 -9.73
N LEU A 277 2.74 9.44 -10.38
CA LEU A 277 3.60 9.55 -11.56
C LEU A 277 5.07 9.33 -11.22
N ALA A 278 5.52 9.83 -10.07
CA ALA A 278 6.86 9.58 -9.57
C ALA A 278 7.07 8.10 -9.24
N ALA A 279 6.07 7.42 -8.64
CA ALA A 279 6.10 5.99 -8.37
C ALA A 279 6.21 5.17 -9.65
N LEU A 280 5.40 5.48 -10.68
CA LEU A 280 5.48 4.80 -11.98
C LEU A 280 6.85 4.98 -12.66
N ARG A 281 7.48 6.16 -12.53
CA ARG A 281 8.86 6.36 -13.03
C ARG A 281 9.87 5.47 -12.31
N GLN A 282 9.72 5.28 -10.99
CA GLN A 282 10.57 4.36 -10.23
C GLN A 282 10.31 2.89 -10.59
N GLY A 283 9.04 2.52 -10.79
CA GLY A 283 8.68 1.18 -11.27
C GLY A 283 9.27 0.89 -12.66
N TYR A 284 9.24 1.87 -13.56
CA TYR A 284 9.89 1.76 -14.85
C TYR A 284 11.41 1.61 -14.72
N ALA A 285 12.05 2.40 -13.86
CA ALA A 285 13.49 2.27 -13.60
C ALA A 285 13.86 0.89 -13.01
N ALA A 286 13.01 0.33 -12.14
CA ALA A 286 13.18 -1.04 -11.63
C ALA A 286 13.09 -2.06 -12.76
N SER A 287 12.14 -1.91 -13.70
CA SER A 287 12.00 -2.82 -14.84
C SER A 287 13.16 -2.73 -15.83
N GLU A 288 13.74 -1.54 -16.04
CA GLU A 288 14.95 -1.36 -16.84
C GLU A 288 16.14 -2.08 -16.21
N ALA A 289 16.31 -1.98 -14.89
CA ALA A 289 17.36 -2.69 -14.18
C ALA A 289 17.14 -4.21 -14.23
N GLU A 290 15.88 -4.69 -14.09
CA GLU A 290 15.57 -6.11 -14.21
C GLU A 290 15.83 -6.63 -15.63
N LEU A 291 15.46 -5.89 -16.68
CA LEU A 291 15.80 -6.25 -18.06
C LEU A 291 17.32 -6.34 -18.24
N HIS A 292 18.06 -5.38 -17.71
CA HIS A 292 19.53 -5.42 -17.75
C HIS A 292 20.09 -6.66 -17.05
N LYS A 293 19.53 -7.03 -15.89
CA LYS A 293 19.88 -8.28 -15.19
C LYS A 293 19.60 -9.50 -16.08
N GLN A 294 18.43 -9.61 -16.70
CA GLN A 294 18.07 -10.70 -17.60
C GLN A 294 19.01 -10.79 -18.82
N VAL A 295 19.48 -9.65 -19.34
CA VAL A 295 20.48 -9.60 -20.40
C VAL A 295 21.84 -10.08 -19.89
N LEU A 296 22.25 -9.76 -18.67
CA LEU A 296 23.47 -10.27 -18.07
C LEU A 296 23.40 -11.77 -17.79
N ASP A 297 22.22 -12.30 -17.44
CA ASP A 297 22.00 -13.73 -17.18
C ASP A 297 22.11 -14.61 -18.45
N GLN A 298 22.22 -14.04 -19.65
CA GLN A 298 22.54 -14.79 -20.87
C GLN A 298 24.00 -15.27 -20.94
N PHE A 299 24.88 -14.65 -20.15
CA PHE A 299 26.31 -15.03 -20.13
C PHE A 299 26.58 -16.20 -19.18
N PRO A 300 27.69 -16.96 -19.38
CA PRO A 300 28.04 -18.03 -18.50
C PRO A 300 28.09 -17.65 -17.02
N THR A 301 27.57 -18.51 -16.17
CA THR A 301 27.82 -18.41 -14.73
C THR A 301 29.23 -18.87 -14.44
N LEU A 302 29.91 -18.20 -13.52
CA LEU A 302 31.30 -18.52 -13.14
C LEU A 302 31.31 -18.82 -11.64
N SER A 303 31.83 -20.00 -11.29
CA SER A 303 32.09 -20.42 -9.92
C SER A 303 33.58 -20.72 -9.72
N LEU A 304 34.10 -20.37 -8.57
CA LEU A 304 35.45 -20.70 -8.13
C LEU A 304 35.35 -21.54 -6.86
N ALA A 305 36.02 -22.70 -6.85
CA ALA A 305 36.07 -23.53 -5.65
C ALA A 305 37.52 -23.90 -5.31
N LEU A 306 37.78 -24.11 -4.04
CA LEU A 306 39.01 -24.74 -3.54
C LEU A 306 38.61 -26.09 -2.97
N ALA A 307 39.15 -27.15 -3.58
CA ALA A 307 38.88 -28.52 -3.21
C ALA A 307 40.12 -29.19 -2.59
N GLY A 308 39.87 -30.12 -1.68
CA GLY A 308 40.87 -31.02 -1.13
C GLY A 308 40.24 -32.38 -0.89
N ALA A 309 40.92 -33.45 -1.29
CA ALA A 309 40.43 -34.81 -1.12
C ALA A 309 41.55 -35.78 -0.79
N ARG A 310 41.19 -36.87 -0.12
CA ARG A 310 41.96 -38.09 0.00
C ARG A 310 41.18 -39.20 -0.68
N ASP A 311 41.79 -39.85 -1.67
CA ASP A 311 41.17 -40.95 -2.36
C ASP A 311 41.26 -42.29 -1.60
N THR A 312 40.70 -43.33 -2.15
CA THR A 312 40.67 -44.68 -1.57
C THR A 312 42.07 -45.35 -1.57
N ALA A 313 43.02 -44.88 -2.36
CA ALA A 313 44.41 -45.32 -2.39
C ALA A 313 45.32 -44.53 -1.44
N ALA A 314 44.76 -43.61 -0.61
CA ALA A 314 45.45 -42.72 0.31
C ALA A 314 46.21 -41.53 -0.35
N ASN A 315 45.99 -41.23 -1.61
CA ASN A 315 46.58 -40.05 -2.23
C ASN A 315 45.84 -38.78 -1.77
N TYR A 316 46.59 -37.75 -1.47
CA TYR A 316 46.04 -36.43 -1.14
C TYR A 316 46.11 -35.55 -2.38
N THR A 317 44.97 -35.00 -2.75
CA THR A 317 44.84 -34.06 -3.86
C THR A 317 44.24 -32.76 -3.36
N GLY A 318 44.61 -31.64 -3.96
CA GLY A 318 44.04 -30.34 -3.63
C GLY A 318 44.37 -29.34 -4.72
N GLY A 319 43.41 -28.42 -4.92
CA GLY A 319 43.62 -27.40 -5.93
C GLY A 319 42.38 -26.52 -6.18
N PRO A 320 42.50 -25.43 -6.93
CA PRO A 320 41.39 -24.63 -7.38
C PRO A 320 40.61 -25.35 -8.47
N THR A 321 39.29 -25.20 -8.42
CA THR A 321 38.35 -25.66 -9.46
C THR A 321 37.58 -24.47 -9.99
N VAL A 322 37.51 -24.31 -11.30
CA VAL A 322 36.72 -23.30 -11.99
C VAL A 322 35.59 -24.00 -12.72
N GLY A 323 34.34 -23.61 -12.35
CA GLY A 323 33.15 -24.10 -13.02
C GLY A 323 32.48 -22.98 -13.82
N PHE A 324 31.94 -23.30 -14.98
CA PHE A 324 31.14 -22.36 -15.75
C PHE A 324 30.02 -23.10 -16.49
N SER A 325 28.86 -22.43 -16.62
CA SER A 325 27.76 -22.95 -17.43
C SER A 325 27.98 -22.61 -18.91
N LEU A 326 27.47 -23.48 -19.78
CA LEU A 326 27.50 -23.26 -21.24
C LEU A 326 26.07 -22.96 -21.71
N PRO A 327 25.66 -21.70 -21.89
CA PRO A 327 24.30 -21.34 -22.32
C PRO A 327 24.12 -21.57 -23.83
N LEU A 328 24.13 -22.86 -24.27
CA LEU A 328 24.10 -23.20 -25.68
C LEU A 328 22.72 -23.03 -26.32
N TRP A 329 21.64 -23.33 -25.60
CA TRP A 329 20.30 -23.41 -26.17
C TRP A 329 19.41 -22.27 -25.74
N ASN A 330 19.25 -22.00 -24.46
CA ASN A 330 18.29 -21.06 -23.91
C ASN A 330 18.79 -19.60 -23.93
N ARG A 331 20.01 -19.35 -23.50
CA ARG A 331 20.61 -17.99 -23.39
C ARG A 331 19.69 -16.98 -22.73
N ASN A 332 18.92 -17.40 -21.75
CA ASN A 332 17.91 -16.62 -21.04
C ASN A 332 16.89 -15.87 -21.95
N ARG A 333 16.62 -16.38 -23.17
CA ARG A 333 15.70 -15.70 -24.12
C ARG A 333 14.32 -15.49 -23.54
N GLY A 334 13.82 -16.44 -22.75
CA GLY A 334 12.51 -16.33 -22.07
C GLY A 334 12.49 -15.22 -21.04
N GLY A 335 13.49 -15.13 -20.17
CA GLY A 335 13.62 -14.06 -19.19
C GLY A 335 13.71 -12.67 -19.83
N ILE A 336 14.53 -12.55 -20.89
CA ILE A 336 14.65 -11.30 -21.66
C ILE A 336 13.35 -10.91 -22.31
N ALA A 337 12.61 -11.86 -22.92
CA ALA A 337 11.30 -11.57 -23.55
C ALA A 337 10.27 -11.09 -22.54
N ILE A 338 10.18 -11.75 -21.38
CA ILE A 338 9.28 -11.35 -20.28
C ILE A 338 9.63 -9.95 -19.78
N ALA A 339 10.89 -9.69 -19.45
CA ALA A 339 11.32 -8.39 -18.96
C ALA A 339 11.11 -7.27 -19.98
N THR A 340 11.32 -7.54 -21.28
CA THR A 340 11.03 -6.59 -22.37
C THR A 340 9.55 -6.26 -22.45
N ALA A 341 8.67 -7.26 -22.36
CA ALA A 341 7.22 -7.06 -22.37
C ALA A 341 6.75 -6.31 -21.12
N THR A 342 7.27 -6.63 -19.93
CA THR A 342 6.96 -5.94 -18.67
C THR A 342 7.35 -4.46 -18.74
N ARG A 343 8.53 -4.15 -19.29
CA ARG A 343 8.97 -2.78 -19.50
C ARG A 343 8.03 -2.01 -20.44
N ALA A 344 7.61 -2.64 -21.54
CA ALA A 344 6.68 -2.03 -22.49
C ALA A 344 5.30 -1.77 -21.83
N GLN A 345 4.81 -2.70 -21.02
CA GLN A 345 3.58 -2.54 -20.23
C GLN A 345 3.68 -1.34 -19.29
N LEU A 346 4.73 -1.25 -18.47
CA LEU A 346 4.91 -0.15 -17.50
C LEU A 346 5.04 1.22 -18.19
N LYS A 347 5.64 1.26 -19.38
CA LYS A 347 5.67 2.48 -20.21
C LYS A 347 4.26 2.91 -20.61
N ALA A 348 3.45 1.98 -21.10
CA ALA A 348 2.07 2.26 -21.49
C ALA A 348 1.21 2.67 -20.29
N GLU A 349 1.40 2.06 -19.13
CA GLU A 349 0.73 2.46 -17.88
C GLU A 349 1.08 3.89 -17.46
N TYR A 350 2.35 4.28 -17.56
CA TYR A 350 2.78 5.65 -17.30
C TYR A 350 2.13 6.65 -18.28
N GLU A 351 2.13 6.34 -19.58
CA GLU A 351 1.47 7.17 -20.59
C GLU A 351 -0.03 7.31 -20.34
N ALA A 352 -0.73 6.22 -20.05
CA ALA A 352 -2.14 6.23 -19.68
C ALA A 352 -2.42 7.09 -18.45
N ARG A 353 -1.57 7.02 -17.42
CA ARG A 353 -1.70 7.84 -16.22
C ARG A 353 -1.51 9.33 -16.48
N LEU A 354 -0.64 9.71 -17.41
CA LEU A 354 -0.49 11.11 -17.84
C LEU A 354 -1.79 11.64 -18.46
N PHE A 355 -2.40 10.88 -19.39
CA PHE A 355 -3.68 11.25 -20.00
C PHE A 355 -4.79 11.35 -18.98
N GLN A 356 -4.89 10.37 -18.08
CA GLN A 356 -5.88 10.36 -16.98
C GLN A 356 -5.71 11.60 -16.09
N THR A 357 -4.48 11.93 -15.69
CA THR A 357 -4.19 13.10 -14.85
C THR A 357 -4.71 14.39 -15.49
N ARG A 358 -4.49 14.58 -16.79
CA ARG A 358 -4.98 15.75 -17.52
C ARG A 358 -6.52 15.78 -17.57
N ALA A 359 -7.14 14.62 -17.84
CA ALA A 359 -8.60 14.49 -17.90
C ALA A 359 -9.25 14.79 -16.53
N ASP A 360 -8.71 14.22 -15.45
CA ASP A 360 -9.21 14.42 -14.07
C ASP A 360 -9.19 15.89 -13.68
N ILE A 361 -8.10 16.61 -13.98
CA ILE A 361 -7.99 18.04 -13.70
C ILE A 361 -9.01 18.84 -14.51
N GLY A 362 -9.19 18.53 -15.79
CA GLY A 362 -10.17 19.18 -16.65
C GLY A 362 -11.60 18.97 -16.15
N THR A 363 -11.95 17.72 -15.80
CA THR A 363 -13.28 17.36 -15.30
C THR A 363 -13.55 18.00 -13.93
N ALA A 364 -12.60 17.99 -13.02
CA ALA A 364 -12.73 18.64 -11.72
C ALA A 364 -12.91 20.16 -11.84
N GLY A 365 -12.15 20.80 -12.75
CA GLY A 365 -12.29 22.22 -13.04
C GLY A 365 -13.67 22.58 -13.60
N ALA A 366 -14.19 21.78 -14.53
CA ALA A 366 -15.53 21.95 -15.10
C ALA A 366 -16.61 21.77 -14.02
N ALA A 367 -16.53 20.72 -13.19
CA ALA A 367 -17.46 20.48 -12.09
C ALA A 367 -17.47 21.63 -11.09
N LEU A 368 -16.29 22.16 -10.73
CA LEU A 368 -16.20 23.32 -9.83
C LEU A 368 -16.83 24.58 -10.44
N SER A 369 -16.67 24.81 -11.75
CA SER A 369 -17.28 25.94 -12.43
C SER A 369 -18.83 25.86 -12.42
N VAL A 370 -19.39 24.66 -12.53
CA VAL A 370 -20.84 24.40 -12.41
C VAL A 370 -21.32 24.63 -10.98
N ALA A 371 -20.59 24.12 -9.98
CA ALA A 371 -20.96 24.25 -8.58
C ALA A 371 -20.94 25.70 -8.04
N ARG A 372 -20.26 26.63 -8.74
CA ARG A 372 -20.15 28.04 -8.37
C ARG A 372 -21.22 28.94 -9.02
N ARG A 373 -21.99 28.43 -9.98
CA ARG A 373 -23.14 29.12 -10.59
C ARG A 373 -24.40 28.97 -9.75
#